data_1be07af7cd452ed68ed648d4d3877b29
#
_entry.id   1be07af7cd452ed68ed648d4d3877b29
#
_cell.length_a   1.000
_cell.length_b   1.000
_cell.length_c   1.000
_cell.angle_alpha   90.00
_cell.angle_beta   90.00
_cell.angle_gamma   90.00
#
_symmetry.space_group_name_H-M   'P 1'
#
loop_
_entity.id
_entity.type
_entity.pdbx_description
1 polymer ?
#
loop_
_entity_poly.entity_id
_entity_poly.type
_entity_poly.pdbx_seq_one_letter_code
_entity_poly.pdbx_strand_id
1 'polypeptide(L)'
;MKKIGEIKEELQAAQDDMLPVFIKEYEEDERNGVKTLVAKARKRIDALEHEIARTEQMKRYEKEYASYGYICGIDEVGRGPLAGPVVAGAVILPKDCKILYLNDSKQLTAKKRDELYDIIMEEAVAVGLGFASYERIDEINILQATYEAMREAISKLAVPPDILLNDAVTIPQVTIPQVPIIKGDAKSVSIAAASIVAKVTRDRMMVKYDELYPEYHFAENKGYGSAAHIEALKKYGPT
;
A
#
# COMPACT_ATOMS: atom_id res chain seq x y z
N MET A 1 -1.97 -35.46 -28.01
CA MET A 1 -1.14 -34.97 -26.89
C MET A 1 -0.76 -33.51 -27.19
N LYS A 2 -1.11 -32.58 -26.32
CA LYS A 2 -0.78 -31.13 -26.51
C LYS A 2 0.74 -30.92 -26.56
N LYS A 3 1.20 -29.91 -27.28
CA LYS A 3 2.61 -29.51 -27.28
C LYS A 3 2.96 -28.83 -25.97
N ILE A 4 4.22 -28.92 -25.51
CA ILE A 4 4.67 -28.29 -24.25
C ILE A 4 4.44 -26.77 -24.25
N GLY A 5 4.54 -26.10 -25.41
CA GLY A 5 4.24 -24.68 -25.57
C GLY A 5 2.78 -24.35 -25.27
N GLU A 6 1.85 -25.15 -25.76
CA GLU A 6 0.41 -24.99 -25.51
C GLU A 6 0.09 -25.17 -24.01
N ILE A 7 0.68 -26.16 -23.35
CA ILE A 7 0.53 -26.41 -21.91
C ILE A 7 1.10 -25.23 -21.07
N LYS A 8 2.20 -24.62 -21.55
CA LYS A 8 2.79 -23.44 -20.91
C LYS A 8 1.86 -22.23 -21.02
N GLU A 9 1.22 -22.02 -22.16
CA GLU A 9 0.24 -20.96 -22.37
C GLU A 9 -0.99 -21.18 -21.49
N GLU A 10 -1.47 -22.41 -21.36
CA GLU A 10 -2.56 -22.77 -20.44
C GLU A 10 -2.22 -22.43 -18.99
N LEU A 11 -1.01 -22.78 -18.52
CA LEU A 11 -0.58 -22.42 -17.16
C LEU A 11 -0.49 -20.89 -16.95
N GLN A 12 -0.03 -20.17 -17.98
CA GLN A 12 0.07 -18.70 -17.89
C GLN A 12 -1.31 -18.01 -17.85
N ALA A 13 -2.29 -18.59 -18.57
CA ALA A 13 -3.67 -18.08 -18.60
C ALA A 13 -4.52 -18.57 -17.42
N ALA A 14 -4.09 -19.63 -16.72
CA ALA A 14 -4.85 -20.22 -15.63
C ALA A 14 -4.96 -19.25 -14.45
N GLN A 15 -6.19 -19.04 -13.96
CA GLN A 15 -6.46 -18.40 -12.67
C GLN A 15 -6.02 -19.32 -11.52
N ASP A 16 -5.83 -18.75 -10.32
CA ASP A 16 -5.26 -19.50 -9.19
C ASP A 16 -6.15 -20.66 -8.74
N ASP A 17 -7.46 -20.52 -8.81
CA ASP A 17 -8.45 -21.56 -8.51
C ASP A 17 -8.45 -22.73 -9.51
N MET A 18 -7.95 -22.50 -10.72
CA MET A 18 -7.82 -23.53 -11.77
C MET A 18 -6.49 -24.31 -11.71
N LEU A 19 -5.54 -23.89 -10.90
CA LEU A 19 -4.24 -24.57 -10.78
C LEU A 19 -4.34 -26.04 -10.29
N PRO A 20 -5.22 -26.40 -9.34
CA PRO A 20 -5.41 -27.80 -8.96
C PRO A 20 -5.90 -28.66 -10.12
N VAL A 21 -6.78 -28.12 -10.98
CA VAL A 21 -7.28 -28.81 -12.18
C VAL A 21 -6.16 -29.01 -13.18
N PHE A 22 -5.36 -27.96 -13.42
CA PHE A 22 -4.15 -28.04 -14.28
C PHE A 22 -3.18 -29.13 -13.79
N ILE A 23 -2.89 -29.16 -12.48
CA ILE A 23 -1.99 -30.16 -11.91
C ILE A 23 -2.53 -31.57 -12.16
N LYS A 24 -3.81 -31.83 -11.86
CA LYS A 24 -4.44 -33.13 -12.03
C LYS A 24 -4.44 -33.61 -13.49
N GLU A 25 -4.59 -32.67 -14.46
CA GLU A 25 -4.56 -33.00 -15.89
C GLU A 25 -3.18 -33.44 -16.36
N TYR A 26 -2.10 -32.84 -15.78
CA TYR A 26 -0.73 -33.00 -16.30
C TYR A 26 0.24 -33.74 -15.35
N GLU A 27 -0.14 -34.14 -14.14
CA GLU A 27 0.77 -34.71 -13.14
C GLU A 27 1.33 -36.09 -13.57
N GLU A 28 0.61 -36.84 -14.41
CA GLU A 28 1.03 -38.15 -14.94
C GLU A 28 1.86 -38.04 -16.24
N ASP A 29 2.08 -36.81 -16.76
CA ASP A 29 2.86 -36.62 -18.00
C ASP A 29 4.35 -36.73 -17.71
N GLU A 30 4.99 -37.76 -18.33
CA GLU A 30 6.40 -38.07 -18.06
C GLU A 30 7.40 -37.09 -18.70
N ARG A 31 6.97 -36.22 -19.62
CA ARG A 31 7.84 -35.25 -20.29
C ARG A 31 8.43 -34.27 -19.31
N ASN A 32 9.76 -34.13 -19.26
CA ASN A 32 10.45 -33.22 -18.32
C ASN A 32 9.96 -31.78 -18.39
N GLY A 33 9.63 -31.28 -19.59
CA GLY A 33 9.08 -29.94 -19.76
C GLY A 33 7.71 -29.75 -19.08
N VAL A 34 6.85 -30.79 -19.11
CA VAL A 34 5.54 -30.78 -18.44
C VAL A 34 5.69 -30.91 -16.92
N LYS A 35 6.57 -31.83 -16.46
CA LYS A 35 6.90 -31.93 -15.01
C LYS A 35 7.35 -30.61 -14.44
N THR A 36 8.14 -29.81 -15.17
CA THR A 36 8.57 -28.47 -14.77
C THR A 36 7.40 -27.51 -14.67
N LEU A 37 6.41 -27.57 -15.58
CA LEU A 37 5.22 -26.72 -15.52
C LEU A 37 4.31 -27.10 -14.34
N VAL A 38 4.12 -28.40 -14.07
CA VAL A 38 3.38 -28.89 -12.90
C VAL A 38 4.06 -28.43 -11.59
N ALA A 39 5.39 -28.53 -11.50
CA ALA A 39 6.13 -28.03 -10.35
C ALA A 39 5.96 -26.50 -10.15
N LYS A 40 5.92 -25.73 -11.25
CA LYS A 40 5.63 -24.28 -11.18
C LYS A 40 4.19 -24.02 -10.70
N ALA A 41 3.21 -24.79 -11.17
CA ALA A 41 1.84 -24.68 -10.70
C ALA A 41 1.73 -24.97 -9.20
N ARG A 42 2.36 -26.03 -8.69
CA ARG A 42 2.41 -26.35 -7.25
C ARG A 42 3.04 -25.21 -6.45
N LYS A 43 4.20 -24.72 -6.89
CA LYS A 43 4.87 -23.58 -6.24
C LYS A 43 4.00 -22.32 -6.21
N ARG A 44 3.17 -22.09 -7.24
CA ARG A 44 2.24 -20.95 -7.27
C ARG A 44 1.12 -21.12 -6.24
N ILE A 45 0.59 -22.34 -6.06
CA ILE A 45 -0.38 -22.67 -5.01
C ILE A 45 0.23 -22.44 -3.63
N ASP A 46 1.40 -23.02 -3.36
CA ASP A 46 2.09 -22.88 -2.06
C ASP A 46 2.32 -21.41 -1.73
N ALA A 47 2.75 -20.61 -2.70
CA ALA A 47 2.97 -19.17 -2.52
C ALA A 47 1.66 -18.41 -2.18
N LEU A 48 0.56 -18.79 -2.83
CA LEU A 48 -0.75 -18.21 -2.55
C LEU A 48 -1.26 -18.59 -1.14
N GLU A 49 -1.12 -19.85 -0.74
CA GLU A 49 -1.49 -20.31 0.60
C GLU A 49 -0.69 -19.60 1.69
N HIS A 50 0.61 -19.43 1.48
CA HIS A 50 1.46 -18.65 2.38
C HIS A 50 1.03 -17.18 2.47
N GLU A 51 0.65 -16.57 1.34
CA GLU A 51 0.17 -15.18 1.33
C GLU A 51 -1.19 -15.03 2.02
N ILE A 52 -2.10 -15.97 1.82
CA ILE A 52 -3.40 -16.00 2.54
C ILE A 52 -3.15 -16.08 4.05
N ALA A 53 -2.27 -17.00 4.48
CA ALA A 53 -1.94 -17.16 5.89
C ALA A 53 -1.29 -15.88 6.47
N ARG A 54 -0.38 -15.23 5.72
CA ARG A 54 0.24 -13.96 6.11
C ARG A 54 -0.79 -12.84 6.26
N THR A 55 -1.69 -12.71 5.28
CA THR A 55 -2.76 -11.71 5.30
C THR A 55 -3.70 -11.93 6.50
N GLU A 56 -4.04 -13.18 6.81
CA GLU A 56 -4.84 -13.52 7.99
C GLU A 56 -4.15 -13.16 9.31
N GLN A 57 -2.82 -13.26 9.39
CA GLN A 57 -2.06 -12.76 10.54
C GLN A 57 -2.09 -11.23 10.64
N MET A 58 -2.01 -10.53 9.51
CA MET A 58 -2.11 -9.06 9.47
C MET A 58 -3.49 -8.55 9.89
N LYS A 59 -4.55 -9.35 9.80
CA LYS A 59 -5.89 -9.01 10.29
C LYS A 59 -6.06 -9.15 11.81
N ARG A 60 -4.98 -9.39 12.55
CA ARG A 60 -5.06 -9.64 14.02
C ARG A 60 -5.73 -8.49 14.76
N TYR A 61 -5.37 -7.26 14.45
CA TYR A 61 -5.93 -6.09 15.12
C TYR A 61 -7.38 -5.84 14.69
N GLU A 62 -7.69 -6.00 13.43
CA GLU A 62 -9.06 -5.90 12.93
C GLU A 62 -9.98 -6.95 13.59
N LYS A 63 -9.47 -8.16 13.86
CA LYS A 63 -10.19 -9.20 14.60
C LYS A 63 -10.32 -8.88 16.10
N GLU A 64 -9.26 -8.35 16.72
CA GLU A 64 -9.26 -7.94 18.14
C GLU A 64 -10.31 -6.85 18.39
N TYR A 65 -10.46 -5.91 17.46
CA TYR A 65 -11.41 -4.81 17.56
C TYR A 65 -12.69 -5.02 16.72
N ALA A 66 -13.02 -6.25 16.35
CA ALA A 66 -14.17 -6.59 15.50
C ALA A 66 -15.55 -6.17 16.06
N SER A 67 -15.65 -5.88 17.36
CA SER A 67 -16.86 -5.34 17.99
C SER A 67 -17.18 -3.91 17.53
N TYR A 68 -16.21 -3.16 17.03
CA TYR A 68 -16.43 -1.86 16.40
C TYR A 68 -16.98 -2.03 14.98
N GLY A 69 -17.83 -1.09 14.55
CA GLY A 69 -18.45 -1.10 13.22
C GLY A 69 -17.45 -0.85 12.12
N TYR A 70 -16.80 0.32 12.18
CA TYR A 70 -15.86 0.82 11.19
C TYR A 70 -14.47 1.00 11.80
N ILE A 71 -13.53 0.14 11.42
CA ILE A 71 -12.13 0.19 11.82
C ILE A 71 -11.35 0.91 10.73
N CYS A 72 -10.69 2.01 11.08
CA CYS A 72 -9.92 2.81 10.13
C CYS A 72 -8.42 2.66 10.38
N GLY A 73 -7.67 2.30 9.36
CA GLY A 73 -6.21 2.39 9.36
C GLY A 73 -5.74 3.78 8.96
N ILE A 74 -4.70 4.28 9.64
CA ILE A 74 -4.09 5.60 9.38
C ILE A 74 -2.58 5.43 9.21
N ASP A 75 -2.04 6.00 8.15
CA ASP A 75 -0.58 6.11 7.91
C ASP A 75 -0.26 7.40 7.14
N GLU A 76 1.01 7.82 7.15
CA GLU A 76 1.49 9.00 6.46
C GLU A 76 2.74 8.73 5.63
N VAL A 77 2.97 9.60 4.67
CA VAL A 77 4.17 9.66 3.84
C VAL A 77 4.63 11.11 3.64
N GLY A 78 5.92 11.32 3.50
CA GLY A 78 6.44 12.67 3.21
C GLY A 78 7.14 13.35 4.39
N ARG A 79 7.35 12.67 5.54
CA ARG A 79 8.08 13.22 6.69
C ARG A 79 9.61 13.24 6.50
N GLY A 80 10.14 12.35 5.67
CA GLY A 80 11.59 12.22 5.45
C GLY A 80 12.15 12.93 4.22
N PRO A 81 11.38 13.24 3.16
CA PRO A 81 11.85 14.02 2.02
C PRO A 81 12.21 15.46 2.39
N LEU A 82 13.08 16.09 1.58
CA LEU A 82 13.46 17.50 1.67
C LEU A 82 12.45 18.44 0.97
N ALA A 83 11.64 17.90 0.05
CA ALA A 83 10.67 18.65 -0.73
C ALA A 83 9.33 17.92 -0.87
N GLY A 84 8.27 18.69 -1.11
CA GLY A 84 6.92 18.22 -1.31
C GLY A 84 6.11 18.05 -0.01
N PRO A 85 4.80 17.78 -0.12
CA PRO A 85 3.88 17.74 1.01
C PRO A 85 4.04 16.47 1.86
N VAL A 86 3.51 16.53 3.09
CA VAL A 86 3.08 15.34 3.84
C VAL A 86 1.69 14.94 3.32
N VAL A 87 1.49 13.65 3.11
CA VAL A 87 0.19 13.08 2.74
C VAL A 87 -0.16 12.00 3.74
N ALA A 88 -1.35 12.08 4.33
CA ALA A 88 -1.91 11.05 5.20
C ALA A 88 -3.05 10.32 4.50
N GLY A 89 -3.13 9.00 4.69
CA GLY A 89 -4.22 8.15 4.26
C GLY A 89 -5.04 7.67 5.47
N ALA A 90 -6.34 7.62 5.29
CA ALA A 90 -7.30 7.00 6.21
C ALA A 90 -8.15 6.02 5.41
N VAL A 91 -8.14 4.73 5.76
CA VAL A 91 -8.82 3.69 5.00
C VAL A 91 -9.66 2.80 5.92
N ILE A 92 -10.93 2.64 5.57
CA ILE A 92 -11.84 1.67 6.18
C ILE A 92 -12.05 0.53 5.18
N LEU A 93 -11.54 -0.65 5.49
CA LEU A 93 -11.76 -1.84 4.68
C LEU A 93 -13.05 -2.57 5.08
N PRO A 94 -13.67 -3.36 4.18
CA PRO A 94 -14.75 -4.27 4.55
C PRO A 94 -14.30 -5.27 5.63
N LYS A 95 -15.20 -5.69 6.52
CA LYS A 95 -14.88 -6.69 7.56
C LYS A 95 -14.39 -8.02 7.01
N ASP A 96 -14.86 -8.41 5.84
CA ASP A 96 -14.50 -9.62 5.11
C ASP A 96 -13.45 -9.36 4.00
N CYS A 97 -12.69 -8.28 4.12
CA CYS A 97 -11.65 -7.89 3.18
C CYS A 97 -10.78 -9.08 2.73
N LYS A 98 -10.65 -9.27 1.41
CA LYS A 98 -9.87 -10.35 0.80
C LYS A 98 -8.67 -9.87 0.01
N ILE A 99 -8.34 -8.58 0.10
CA ILE A 99 -7.20 -8.00 -0.60
C ILE A 99 -5.91 -8.66 -0.09
N LEU A 100 -5.24 -9.39 -0.98
CA LEU A 100 -3.95 -10.02 -0.71
C LEU A 100 -2.79 -9.06 -1.01
N TYR A 101 -1.61 -9.37 -0.49
CA TYR A 101 -0.36 -8.63 -0.72
C TYR A 101 -0.30 -7.22 -0.11
N LEU A 102 -1.27 -6.83 0.71
CA LEU A 102 -1.14 -5.62 1.54
C LEU A 102 0.11 -5.75 2.43
N ASN A 103 0.93 -4.71 2.44
CA ASN A 103 2.17 -4.67 3.24
C ASN A 103 2.65 -3.22 3.36
N ASP A 104 3.67 -2.97 4.20
CA ASP A 104 4.43 -1.72 4.18
C ASP A 104 4.72 -1.29 2.74
N SER A 105 4.28 -0.11 2.38
CA SER A 105 4.37 0.40 0.99
C SER A 105 5.81 0.45 0.46
N LYS A 106 6.82 0.54 1.35
CA LYS A 106 8.24 0.54 1.00
C LYS A 106 8.76 -0.86 0.62
N GLN A 107 8.06 -1.92 1.05
CA GLN A 107 8.39 -3.32 0.72
C GLN A 107 7.80 -3.75 -0.64
N LEU A 108 6.93 -2.94 -1.21
CA LEU A 108 6.26 -3.23 -2.48
C LEU A 108 6.98 -2.56 -3.66
N THR A 109 6.96 -3.21 -4.83
CA THR A 109 7.36 -2.55 -6.07
C THR A 109 6.36 -1.45 -6.45
N ALA A 110 6.80 -0.45 -7.22
CA ALA A 110 5.91 0.63 -7.69
C ALA A 110 4.68 0.07 -8.42
N LYS A 111 4.89 -0.88 -9.35
CA LYS A 111 3.81 -1.55 -10.07
C LYS A 111 2.80 -2.22 -9.12
N LYS A 112 3.29 -2.95 -8.09
CA LYS A 112 2.40 -3.64 -7.14
C LYS A 112 1.64 -2.66 -6.26
N ARG A 113 2.26 -1.53 -5.88
CA ARG A 113 1.56 -0.45 -5.17
C ARG A 113 0.44 0.16 -6.00
N ASP A 114 0.69 0.43 -7.29
CA ASP A 114 -0.35 0.98 -8.18
C ASP A 114 -1.52 0.00 -8.35
N GLU A 115 -1.24 -1.30 -8.57
CA GLU A 115 -2.27 -2.34 -8.64
C GLU A 115 -3.11 -2.39 -7.35
N LEU A 116 -2.45 -2.39 -6.19
CA LEU A 116 -3.15 -2.43 -4.88
C LEU A 116 -3.90 -1.13 -4.59
N TYR A 117 -3.37 0.02 -5.01
CA TYR A 117 -4.07 1.29 -4.89
C TYR A 117 -5.43 1.24 -5.58
N ASP A 118 -5.47 0.76 -6.83
CA ASP A 118 -6.71 0.68 -7.60
C ASP A 118 -7.72 -0.28 -6.94
N ILE A 119 -7.25 -1.45 -6.46
CA ILE A 119 -8.08 -2.42 -5.72
C ILE A 119 -8.62 -1.81 -4.42
N ILE A 120 -7.77 -1.11 -3.63
CA ILE A 120 -8.20 -0.47 -2.38
C ILE A 120 -9.24 0.60 -2.66
N MET A 121 -9.04 1.43 -3.69
CA MET A 121 -9.99 2.49 -4.06
C MET A 121 -11.34 1.95 -4.51
N GLU A 122 -11.40 0.74 -5.09
CA GLU A 122 -12.61 0.06 -5.51
C GLU A 122 -13.33 -0.66 -4.35
N GLU A 123 -12.56 -1.36 -3.49
CA GLU A 123 -13.14 -2.25 -2.47
C GLU A 123 -13.34 -1.59 -1.09
N ALA A 124 -12.63 -0.50 -0.77
CA ALA A 124 -12.73 0.13 0.54
C ALA A 124 -14.12 0.71 0.79
N VAL A 125 -14.62 0.59 2.02
CA VAL A 125 -15.85 1.25 2.48
C VAL A 125 -15.70 2.76 2.43
N ALA A 126 -14.53 3.28 2.82
CA ALA A 126 -14.20 4.69 2.73
C ALA A 126 -12.69 4.90 2.65
N VAL A 127 -12.29 5.91 1.88
CA VAL A 127 -10.91 6.40 1.79
C VAL A 127 -10.93 7.90 1.99
N GLY A 128 -10.07 8.39 2.87
CA GLY A 128 -9.82 9.81 3.10
C GLY A 128 -8.35 10.13 2.90
N LEU A 129 -8.06 11.29 2.31
CA LEU A 129 -6.70 11.80 2.10
C LEU A 129 -6.57 13.19 2.69
N GLY A 130 -5.52 13.41 3.46
CA GLY A 130 -5.18 14.70 4.02
C GLY A 130 -3.79 15.13 3.61
N PHE A 131 -3.58 16.44 3.53
CA PHE A 131 -2.36 17.04 2.99
C PHE A 131 -1.88 18.16 3.88
N ALA A 132 -0.57 18.26 4.04
CA ALA A 132 0.06 19.45 4.60
C ALA A 132 1.14 19.93 3.63
N SER A 133 1.03 21.17 3.17
CA SER A 133 1.98 21.77 2.24
C SER A 133 3.34 22.03 2.90
N TYR A 134 4.36 22.30 2.08
CA TYR A 134 5.68 22.65 2.60
C TYR A 134 5.65 23.96 3.40
N GLU A 135 4.83 24.96 3.03
CA GLU A 135 4.66 26.20 3.78
C GLU A 135 4.08 25.89 5.17
N ARG A 136 3.08 24.99 5.23
CA ARG A 136 2.50 24.59 6.51
C ARG A 136 3.50 23.84 7.39
N ILE A 137 4.35 23.02 6.80
CA ILE A 137 5.45 22.32 7.49
C ILE A 137 6.41 23.36 8.11
N ASP A 138 6.77 24.40 7.37
CA ASP A 138 7.67 25.45 7.83
C ASP A 138 7.04 26.29 8.97
N GLU A 139 5.74 26.53 8.93
CA GLU A 139 5.01 27.26 9.97
C GLU A 139 4.92 26.52 11.31
N ILE A 140 4.58 25.23 11.29
CA ILE A 140 4.19 24.48 12.49
C ILE A 140 5.05 23.26 12.79
N ASN A 141 6.09 23.00 12.02
CA ASN A 141 6.96 21.83 11.95
C ASN A 141 6.30 20.55 11.40
N ILE A 142 7.17 19.62 11.00
CA ILE A 142 6.77 18.36 10.32
C ILE A 142 5.83 17.48 11.16
N LEU A 143 5.99 17.46 12.49
CA LEU A 143 5.15 16.64 13.37
C LEU A 143 3.72 17.16 13.42
N GLN A 144 3.55 18.47 13.65
CA GLN A 144 2.24 19.09 13.73
C GLN A 144 1.54 19.09 12.38
N ALA A 145 2.27 19.32 11.28
CA ALA A 145 1.77 19.21 9.92
C ALA A 145 1.28 17.77 9.59
N THR A 146 2.01 16.76 10.07
CA THR A 146 1.57 15.36 9.95
C THR A 146 0.25 15.12 10.66
N TYR A 147 0.10 15.61 11.90
CA TYR A 147 -1.15 15.47 12.63
C TYR A 147 -2.31 16.23 11.98
N GLU A 148 -2.07 17.40 11.38
CA GLU A 148 -3.08 18.11 10.59
C GLU A 148 -3.53 17.29 9.38
N ALA A 149 -2.59 16.75 8.60
CA ALA A 149 -2.90 15.89 7.46
C ALA A 149 -3.69 14.65 7.89
N MET A 150 -3.34 14.00 9.01
CA MET A 150 -4.08 12.85 9.53
C MET A 150 -5.52 13.23 9.94
N ARG A 151 -5.72 14.36 10.64
CA ARG A 151 -7.07 14.84 10.98
C ARG A 151 -7.90 15.17 9.75
N GLU A 152 -7.29 15.78 8.75
CA GLU A 152 -7.94 16.07 7.46
C GLU A 152 -8.36 14.77 6.76
N ALA A 153 -7.48 13.74 6.71
CA ALA A 153 -7.79 12.45 6.13
C ALA A 153 -9.01 11.80 6.81
N ILE A 154 -9.05 11.81 8.16
CA ILE A 154 -10.19 11.30 8.93
C ILE A 154 -11.47 12.07 8.61
N SER A 155 -11.41 13.39 8.53
CA SER A 155 -12.57 14.25 8.27
C SER A 155 -13.17 14.07 6.86
N LYS A 156 -12.39 13.57 5.92
CA LYS A 156 -12.79 13.31 4.53
C LYS A 156 -13.37 11.92 4.30
N LEU A 157 -13.39 11.06 5.31
CA LEU A 157 -14.04 9.76 5.19
C LEU A 157 -15.55 9.92 4.96
N ALA A 158 -16.11 9.18 4.00
CA ALA A 158 -17.55 9.20 3.70
C ALA A 158 -18.41 8.63 4.84
N VAL A 159 -17.82 7.80 5.71
CA VAL A 159 -18.44 7.27 6.92
C VAL A 159 -17.50 7.50 8.12
N PRO A 160 -18.02 7.89 9.30
CA PRO A 160 -17.21 8.11 10.49
C PRO A 160 -16.65 6.77 11.00
N PRO A 161 -15.36 6.69 11.33
CA PRO A 161 -14.81 5.50 11.96
C PRO A 161 -15.16 5.41 13.45
N ASP A 162 -15.33 4.18 13.96
CA ASP A 162 -15.58 3.93 15.38
C ASP A 162 -14.27 3.77 16.18
N ILE A 163 -13.18 3.37 15.50
CA ILE A 163 -11.85 3.20 16.08
C ILE A 163 -10.79 3.43 15.01
N LEU A 164 -9.64 3.97 15.41
CA LEU A 164 -8.48 4.20 14.55
C LEU A 164 -7.34 3.25 14.94
N LEU A 165 -6.76 2.60 13.96
CA LEU A 165 -5.48 1.89 14.04
C LEU A 165 -4.42 2.77 13.37
N ASN A 166 -3.49 3.31 14.15
CA ASN A 166 -2.51 4.29 13.65
C ASN A 166 -1.11 3.67 13.59
N ASP A 167 -0.31 3.99 12.55
CA ASP A 167 1.10 3.62 12.59
C ASP A 167 1.84 4.48 13.63
N ALA A 168 2.22 3.82 14.73
CA ALA A 168 3.07 4.29 15.83
C ALA A 168 2.64 5.56 16.59
N VAL A 169 1.58 6.29 16.20
CA VAL A 169 1.24 7.58 16.79
C VAL A 169 -0.17 7.62 17.37
N THR A 170 -0.38 8.49 18.38
CA THR A 170 -1.72 8.93 18.79
C THR A 170 -1.93 10.36 18.26
N ILE A 171 -3.00 10.55 17.51
CA ILE A 171 -3.30 11.83 16.83
C ILE A 171 -3.98 12.77 17.83
N PRO A 172 -3.37 13.93 18.17
CA PRO A 172 -3.98 14.88 19.09
C PRO A 172 -5.29 15.46 18.54
N GLN A 173 -6.20 15.87 19.44
CA GLN A 173 -7.48 16.51 19.12
C GLN A 173 -8.47 15.60 18.35
N VAL A 174 -8.26 14.28 18.36
CA VAL A 174 -9.20 13.28 17.84
C VAL A 174 -9.80 12.54 19.03
N THR A 175 -11.13 12.56 19.13
CA THR A 175 -11.88 11.94 20.24
C THR A 175 -12.25 10.47 19.97
N ILE A 176 -12.09 10.01 18.74
CA ILE A 176 -12.31 8.61 18.35
C ILE A 176 -11.27 7.75 19.08
N PRO A 177 -11.64 6.56 19.62
CA PRO A 177 -10.69 5.62 20.20
C PRO A 177 -9.53 5.32 19.26
N GLN A 178 -8.30 5.29 19.77
CA GLN A 178 -7.08 5.13 18.97
C GLN A 178 -6.20 4.01 19.52
N VAL A 179 -5.63 3.21 18.63
CA VAL A 179 -4.67 2.15 18.93
C VAL A 179 -3.39 2.43 18.14
N PRO A 180 -2.33 2.96 18.77
CA PRO A 180 -1.03 3.12 18.11
C PRO A 180 -0.31 1.77 18.00
N ILE A 181 0.08 1.40 16.79
CA ILE A 181 0.73 0.12 16.49
C ILE A 181 2.10 0.37 15.87
N ILE A 182 3.15 0.05 16.60
CA ILE A 182 4.52 0.18 16.07
C ILE A 182 4.73 -0.74 14.88
N LYS A 183 5.13 -0.17 13.74
CA LYS A 183 5.20 -0.83 12.43
C LYS A 183 3.83 -1.40 12.04
N GLY A 184 2.80 -0.58 12.19
CA GLY A 184 1.42 -0.95 11.92
C GLY A 184 1.18 -1.31 10.46
N ASP A 185 1.85 -0.64 9.54
CA ASP A 185 1.86 -0.89 8.10
C ASP A 185 2.27 -2.33 7.70
N ALA A 186 3.07 -3.00 8.53
CA ALA A 186 3.43 -4.41 8.37
C ALA A 186 2.57 -5.38 9.22
N LYS A 187 1.62 -4.89 10.04
CA LYS A 187 0.91 -5.70 11.04
C LYS A 187 -0.62 -5.60 10.98
N SER A 188 -1.16 -4.61 10.30
CA SER A 188 -2.59 -4.34 10.13
C SER A 188 -2.88 -4.13 8.66
N VAL A 189 -3.88 -4.84 8.12
CA VAL A 189 -4.29 -4.68 6.71
C VAL A 189 -4.85 -3.28 6.45
N SER A 190 -5.53 -2.68 7.43
CA SER A 190 -6.11 -1.34 7.32
C SER A 190 -5.02 -0.26 7.27
N ILE A 191 -3.98 -0.37 8.12
CA ILE A 191 -2.83 0.57 8.10
C ILE A 191 -2.03 0.37 6.82
N ALA A 192 -1.77 -0.88 6.38
CA ALA A 192 -1.10 -1.16 5.12
C ALA A 192 -1.83 -0.55 3.92
N ALA A 193 -3.16 -0.63 3.89
CA ALA A 193 -3.97 0.01 2.85
C ALA A 193 -3.81 1.54 2.88
N ALA A 194 -3.85 2.16 4.07
CA ALA A 194 -3.62 3.60 4.24
C ALA A 194 -2.23 4.03 3.77
N SER A 195 -1.18 3.24 4.12
CA SER A 195 0.20 3.43 3.67
C SER A 195 0.31 3.44 2.14
N ILE A 196 -0.30 2.45 1.47
CA ILE A 196 -0.29 2.34 0.00
C ILE A 196 -0.99 3.53 -0.63
N VAL A 197 -2.19 3.88 -0.15
CA VAL A 197 -2.99 4.99 -0.70
C VAL A 197 -2.26 6.33 -0.54
N ALA A 198 -1.71 6.61 0.63
CA ALA A 198 -0.93 7.82 0.87
C ALA A 198 0.32 7.86 -0.02
N LYS A 199 1.07 6.74 -0.11
CA LYS A 199 2.31 6.63 -0.87
C LYS A 199 2.09 6.83 -2.36
N VAL A 200 1.14 6.14 -2.97
CA VAL A 200 0.84 6.27 -4.40
C VAL A 200 0.37 7.67 -4.73
N THR A 201 -0.52 8.22 -3.91
CA THR A 201 -1.02 9.59 -4.09
C THR A 201 0.12 10.61 -4.08
N ARG A 202 1.02 10.56 -3.07
CA ARG A 202 2.16 11.46 -2.99
C ARG A 202 3.14 11.27 -4.13
N ASP A 203 3.46 10.02 -4.48
CA ASP A 203 4.41 9.75 -5.57
C ASP A 203 3.89 10.28 -6.91
N ARG A 204 2.58 10.16 -7.18
CA ARG A 204 1.93 10.75 -8.37
C ARG A 204 1.97 12.28 -8.36
N MET A 205 1.84 12.92 -7.18
CA MET A 205 2.01 14.37 -7.04
C MET A 205 3.46 14.79 -7.35
N MET A 206 4.45 14.07 -6.82
CA MET A 206 5.86 14.37 -7.06
C MET A 206 6.25 14.19 -8.54
N VAL A 207 5.64 13.26 -9.28
CA VAL A 207 5.80 13.13 -10.73
C VAL A 207 5.25 14.37 -11.45
N LYS A 208 4.10 14.90 -11.03
CA LYS A 208 3.56 16.14 -11.60
C LYS A 208 4.41 17.36 -11.27
N TYR A 209 5.04 17.42 -10.10
CA TYR A 209 5.98 18.47 -9.75
C TYR A 209 7.26 18.40 -10.59
N ASP A 210 7.69 17.22 -11.02
CA ASP A 210 8.82 17.07 -11.96
C ASP A 210 8.58 17.75 -13.31
N GLU A 211 7.32 17.75 -13.78
CA GLU A 211 6.94 18.45 -15.00
C GLU A 211 7.10 20.00 -14.87
N LEU A 212 6.92 20.51 -13.66
CA LEU A 212 7.05 21.95 -13.36
C LEU A 212 8.50 22.35 -13.00
N TYR A 213 9.24 21.45 -12.40
CA TYR A 213 10.58 21.64 -11.86
C TYR A 213 11.52 20.50 -12.28
N PRO A 214 11.78 20.28 -13.58
CA PRO A 214 12.52 19.11 -14.08
C PRO A 214 13.96 19.03 -13.57
N GLU A 215 14.55 20.15 -13.16
CA GLU A 215 15.91 20.21 -12.65
C GLU A 215 16.10 19.51 -11.31
N TYR A 216 15.00 19.26 -10.55
CA TYR A 216 15.05 18.62 -9.22
C TYR A 216 14.86 17.09 -9.27
N HIS A 217 14.50 16.52 -10.43
CA HIS A 217 14.32 15.09 -10.64
C HIS A 217 13.31 14.45 -9.68
N PHE A 218 12.19 15.14 -9.39
CA PHE A 218 11.16 14.67 -8.45
C PHE A 218 10.48 13.40 -8.91
N ALA A 219 10.41 13.13 -10.22
CA ALA A 219 9.88 11.87 -10.74
C ALA A 219 10.73 10.65 -10.32
N GLU A 220 12.03 10.84 -10.07
CA GLU A 220 12.92 9.78 -9.61
C GLU A 220 13.01 9.73 -8.08
N ASN A 221 13.38 10.86 -7.47
CA ASN A 221 13.74 10.95 -6.05
C ASN A 221 12.54 11.17 -5.11
N LYS A 222 11.36 11.53 -5.64
CA LYS A 222 10.14 11.83 -4.86
C LYS A 222 10.34 12.86 -3.74
N GLY A 223 11.31 13.77 -3.93
CA GLY A 223 11.68 14.79 -2.96
C GLY A 223 12.71 14.34 -1.92
N TYR A 224 13.15 13.08 -1.93
CA TYR A 224 14.22 12.62 -1.03
C TYR A 224 15.57 13.21 -1.42
N GLY A 225 16.46 13.35 -0.43
CA GLY A 225 17.79 13.93 -0.57
C GLY A 225 18.77 13.03 -1.34
N SER A 226 18.46 12.67 -2.59
CA SER A 226 19.43 12.05 -3.50
C SER A 226 20.54 13.02 -3.86
N ALA A 227 21.68 12.51 -4.33
CA ALA A 227 22.80 13.35 -4.76
C ALA A 227 22.34 14.38 -5.81
N ALA A 228 21.55 13.95 -6.80
CA ALA A 228 21.01 14.83 -7.84
C ALA A 228 20.11 15.94 -7.27
N HIS A 229 19.21 15.60 -6.32
CA HIS A 229 18.34 16.58 -5.68
C HIS A 229 19.13 17.59 -4.84
N ILE A 230 20.14 17.13 -4.08
CA ILE A 230 21.00 18.02 -3.29
C ILE A 230 21.79 18.97 -4.20
N GLU A 231 22.32 18.51 -5.33
CA GLU A 231 23.00 19.36 -6.31
C GLU A 231 22.06 20.38 -6.97
N ALA A 232 20.81 19.96 -7.27
CA ALA A 232 19.78 20.86 -7.77
C ALA A 232 19.47 21.98 -6.76
N LEU A 233 19.27 21.62 -5.47
CA LEU A 233 19.05 22.59 -4.40
C LEU A 233 20.21 23.58 -4.24
N LYS A 234 21.46 23.15 -4.35
CA LYS A 234 22.62 24.04 -4.30
C LYS A 234 22.69 25.00 -5.49
N LYS A 235 22.26 24.55 -6.67
CA LYS A 235 22.35 25.30 -7.92
C LYS A 235 21.18 26.24 -8.11
N TYR A 236 19.97 25.81 -7.82
CA TYR A 236 18.74 26.53 -8.16
C TYR A 236 18.00 27.09 -6.92
N GLY A 237 18.37 26.66 -5.71
CA GLY A 237 17.67 27.01 -4.48
C GLY A 237 16.49 26.07 -4.16
N PRO A 238 15.67 26.39 -3.15
CA PRO A 238 14.43 25.67 -2.87
C PRO A 238 13.34 25.98 -3.91
N THR A 239 12.39 25.06 -4.07
CA THR A 239 11.22 25.20 -4.97
C THR A 239 10.07 25.89 -4.24
#